data_79976a2e08dce212cebae2bffd7bf91b
#
_entry.id   79976a2e08dce212cebae2bffd7bf91b
#
_cell.length_a   1.000
_cell.length_b   1.000
_cell.length_c   1.000
_cell.angle_alpha   90.00
_cell.angle_beta   90.00
_cell.angle_gamma   90.00
#
_symmetry.space_group_name_H-M   'P 1'
#
loop_
_entity.id
_entity.type
_entity.pdbx_description
1 polymer ?
#
loop_
_entity_poly.entity_id
_entity_poly.type
_entity_poly.pdbx_seq_one_letter_code
_entity_poly.pdbx_strand_id
1 'polypeptide(L)' 'MEDVPMPDGSMLIDIVTMKMPFGKYKGTLLKSLPVSYLEWFARKGFPKGRLGNLLQSTLEIKMNGLEDLLVQIEKNIIAK' A
#
# COMPACT_ATOMS: atom_id res chain seq x y z
N MET A 1 5.18 -20.91 -9.60
CA MET A 1 4.84 -20.21 -9.51
C MET A 1 4.88 -19.41 -8.83
N GLU A 2 4.94 -18.94 -8.66
CA GLU A 2 4.78 -18.30 -8.16
C GLU A 2 4.42 -17.60 -7.92
N ASP A 3 4.47 -17.55 -7.61
CA ASP A 3 3.58 -16.77 -7.27
C ASP A 3 3.83 -15.57 -6.59
N VAL A 4 4.16 -14.54 -7.28
CA VAL A 4 4.19 -13.20 -6.79
C VAL A 4 2.74 -12.82 -6.60
N PRO A 5 2.29 -12.64 -5.39
CA PRO A 5 0.92 -12.24 -5.21
C PRO A 5 0.77 -10.85 -5.79
N MET A 6 0.04 -10.77 -6.87
CA MET A 6 -0.38 -9.49 -7.41
C MET A 6 -1.50 -8.95 -6.54
N PRO A 7 -1.45 -7.68 -6.15
CA PRO A 7 -2.58 -7.11 -5.43
C PRO A 7 -3.81 -7.12 -6.34
N ASP A 8 -4.92 -7.60 -5.83
CA ASP A 8 -6.16 -7.58 -6.60
C ASP A 8 -6.79 -6.19 -6.52
N GLY A 9 -7.90 -6.00 -7.24
CA GLY A 9 -8.55 -4.70 -7.30
C GLY A 9 -8.96 -4.16 -5.94
N SER A 10 -9.42 -5.03 -5.04
CA SER A 10 -9.85 -4.57 -3.73
C SER A 10 -8.67 -4.09 -2.90
N MET A 11 -7.51 -4.73 -3.04
CA MET A 11 -6.33 -4.29 -2.34
C MET A 11 -5.86 -2.93 -2.84
N LEU A 12 -5.91 -2.72 -4.15
CA LEU A 12 -5.51 -1.43 -4.72
C LEU A 12 -6.42 -0.31 -4.25
N ILE A 13 -7.73 -0.58 -4.16
CA ILE A 13 -8.66 0.41 -3.65
C ILE A 13 -8.34 0.73 -2.19
N ASP A 14 -8.07 -0.28 -1.38
CA ASP A 14 -7.74 -0.05 0.03
C ASP A 14 -6.45 0.75 0.17
N ILE A 15 -5.46 0.51 -0.69
CA ILE A 15 -4.20 1.25 -0.60
C ILE A 15 -4.43 2.75 -0.82
N VAL A 16 -5.35 3.11 -1.70
CA VAL A 16 -5.60 4.53 -1.98
C VAL A 16 -6.65 5.17 -1.09
N THR A 17 -7.40 4.38 -0.32
CA THR A 17 -8.47 4.93 0.52
C THR A 17 -8.26 4.72 2.01
N MET A 18 -7.47 3.73 2.40
CA MET A 18 -7.30 3.39 3.80
C MET A 18 -6.20 4.21 4.43
N LYS A 19 -6.43 4.65 5.66
CA LYS A 19 -5.42 5.39 6.43
C LYS A 19 -4.69 4.45 7.36
N MET A 20 -3.42 4.79 7.63
CA MET A 20 -2.62 4.02 8.58
C MET A 20 -3.28 4.11 9.95
N PRO A 21 -3.57 2.97 10.59
CA PRO A 21 -4.35 2.99 11.84
C PRO A 21 -3.53 3.23 13.09
N PHE A 22 -2.19 3.22 13.01
CA PHE A 22 -1.37 3.39 14.20
C PHE A 22 0.01 3.91 13.83
N GLY A 23 0.77 4.25 14.84
CA GLY A 23 2.18 4.59 14.70
C GLY A 23 2.43 6.00 14.24
N LYS A 24 3.66 6.22 13.78
CA LYS A 24 4.15 7.55 13.41
C LYS A 24 3.31 8.20 12.31
N TYR A 25 2.78 7.40 11.41
CA TYR A 25 2.03 7.91 10.26
C TYR A 25 0.54 7.63 10.38
N LYS A 26 0.04 7.49 11.59
CA LYS A 26 -1.39 7.30 11.81
C LYS A 26 -2.18 8.39 11.10
N GLY A 27 -3.20 8.00 10.34
CA GLY A 27 -4.04 8.94 9.62
C GLY A 27 -3.57 9.26 8.21
N THR A 28 -2.37 8.83 7.84
CA THR A 28 -1.86 9.03 6.49
C THR A 28 -2.34 7.89 5.59
N LEU A 29 -2.77 8.24 4.37
CA LEU A 29 -3.19 7.20 3.42
C LEU A 29 -2.02 6.26 3.16
N LEU A 30 -2.33 4.97 3.00
CA LEU A 30 -1.30 3.97 2.76
C LEU A 30 -0.46 4.32 1.53
N LYS A 31 -1.11 4.81 0.48
CA LYS A 31 -0.39 5.16 -0.75
C LYS A 31 0.62 6.28 -0.53
N SER A 32 0.46 7.06 0.51
CA SER A 32 1.33 8.21 0.78
C SER A 32 2.43 7.92 1.79
N LEU A 33 2.51 6.70 2.30
CA LEU A 33 3.55 6.35 3.25
C LEU A 33 4.92 6.37 2.59
N PRO A 34 5.94 6.92 3.28
CA PRO A 34 7.29 6.93 2.69
C PRO A 34 7.83 5.52 2.51
N VAL A 35 8.64 5.34 1.47
CA VAL A 35 9.29 4.05 1.22
C VAL A 35 10.13 3.63 2.42
N SER A 36 10.83 4.58 3.04
CA SER A 36 11.69 4.25 4.18
C SER A 36 10.89 3.66 5.33
N TYR A 37 9.69 4.16 5.55
CA TYR A 37 8.83 3.62 6.60
C TYR A 37 8.37 2.20 6.26
N LEU A 38 8.00 1.98 5.01
CA LEU A 38 7.59 0.65 4.55
C LEU A 38 8.75 -0.33 4.59
N GLU A 39 9.96 0.13 4.25
CA GLU A 39 11.14 -0.71 4.34
C GLU A 39 11.47 -1.08 5.77
N TRP A 40 11.17 -0.19 6.71
CA TRP A 40 11.36 -0.51 8.12
C TRP A 40 10.51 -1.72 8.51
N PHE A 41 9.25 -1.76 8.05
CA PHE A 41 8.42 -2.94 8.30
C PHE A 41 8.98 -4.19 7.62
N ALA A 42 9.54 -4.03 6.42
CA ALA A 42 10.13 -5.18 5.74
C ALA A 42 11.26 -5.80 6.56
N ARG A 43 12.01 -4.96 7.28
CA ARG A 43 13.10 -5.47 8.14
C ARG A 43 12.58 -6.02 9.46
N LYS A 44 11.59 -5.38 10.04
CA LYS A 44 11.08 -5.76 11.36
C LYS A 44 9.97 -6.79 11.30
N GLY A 45 9.31 -6.91 10.17
CA GLY A 45 8.16 -7.76 10.01
C GLY A 45 6.90 -6.96 9.85
N PHE A 46 6.15 -7.25 8.79
CA PHE A 46 4.87 -6.57 8.56
C PHE A 46 3.84 -7.04 9.58
N PRO A 47 2.88 -6.19 9.95
CA PRO A 47 1.77 -6.64 10.79
C PRO A 47 1.07 -7.83 10.14
N LYS A 48 0.46 -8.66 10.96
CA LYS A 48 -0.28 -9.80 10.45
C LYS A 48 -1.60 -9.34 9.86
N GLY A 49 -2.14 -10.17 8.95
CA GLY A 49 -3.45 -9.92 8.39
C GLY A 49 -3.42 -8.98 7.20
N ARG A 50 -4.59 -8.42 6.89
CA ARG A 50 -4.75 -7.64 5.68
C ARG A 50 -3.89 -6.38 5.66
N LEU A 51 -3.75 -5.71 6.81
CA LEU A 51 -2.92 -4.50 6.84
C LEU A 51 -1.49 -4.79 6.41
N GLY A 52 -0.92 -5.89 6.90
CA GLY A 52 0.43 -6.26 6.50
C GLY A 52 0.53 -6.52 5.01
N ASN A 53 -0.46 -7.20 4.45
CA ASN A 53 -0.48 -7.46 3.01
C ASN A 53 -0.58 -6.15 2.23
N LEU A 54 -1.39 -5.21 2.70
CA LEU A 54 -1.53 -3.92 2.05
C LEU A 54 -0.21 -3.12 2.10
N LEU A 55 0.46 -3.13 3.24
CA LEU A 55 1.72 -2.41 3.38
C LEU A 55 2.80 -3.02 2.49
N GLN A 56 2.86 -4.34 2.43
CA GLN A 56 3.84 -5.02 1.59
C GLN A 56 3.58 -4.72 0.11
N SER A 57 2.32 -4.75 -0.31
CA SER A 57 1.96 -4.44 -1.69
C SER A 57 2.28 -2.99 -2.03
N THR A 58 2.03 -2.07 -1.09
CA THR A 58 2.35 -0.67 -1.29
C THR A 58 3.85 -0.49 -1.52
N LEU A 59 4.66 -1.17 -0.72
CA LEU A 59 6.11 -1.08 -0.88
C LEU A 59 6.54 -1.58 -2.25
N GLU A 60 6.00 -2.72 -2.68
CA GLU A 60 6.37 -3.27 -3.97
C GLU A 60 5.98 -2.35 -5.12
N ILE A 61 4.80 -1.76 -5.04
CA ILE A 61 4.36 -0.82 -6.06
C ILE A 61 5.31 0.36 -6.15
N LYS A 62 5.71 0.91 -5.00
CA LYS A 62 6.60 2.05 -4.98
C LYS A 62 8.00 1.69 -5.48
N MET A 63 8.50 0.53 -5.10
CA MET A 63 9.85 0.11 -5.49
C MET A 63 9.94 -0.20 -6.98
N ASN A 64 8.84 -0.58 -7.60
CA ASN A 64 8.81 -0.87 -9.02
C ASN A 64 8.42 0.33 -9.88
N GLY A 65 8.28 1.51 -9.26
CA GLY A 65 7.95 2.70 -10.01
C GLY A 65 6.54 2.75 -10.53
N LEU A 66 5.63 2.04 -9.89
CA LEU A 66 4.25 1.92 -10.36
C LEU A 66 3.28 2.82 -9.60
N GLU A 67 3.78 3.89 -8.99
CA GLU A 67 2.93 4.78 -8.20
C GLU A 67 1.85 5.44 -9.04
N ASP A 68 2.09 5.63 -10.33
CA ASP A 68 1.07 6.18 -11.20
C ASP A 68 -0.19 5.33 -11.23
N LEU A 69 -0.04 4.02 -11.05
CA LEU A 69 -1.20 3.14 -10.97
C LEU A 69 -2.11 3.56 -9.82
N LEU A 70 -1.52 3.89 -8.67
CA LEU A 70 -2.30 4.31 -7.52
C LEU A 70 -3.00 5.64 -7.77
N VAL A 71 -2.33 6.57 -8.45
CA VAL A 71 -2.93 7.85 -8.81
C VAL A 71 -4.14 7.62 -9.72
N GLN A 72 -4.00 6.74 -10.71
CA GLN A 72 -5.08 6.45 -11.63
C GLN A 72 -6.29 5.83 -10.92
N ILE A 73 -6.04 4.90 -10.02
CA ILE A 73 -7.10 4.24 -9.27
C ILE A 73 -7.83 5.26 -8.39
N GLU A 74 -7.08 6.13 -7.73
CA GLU A 74 -7.66 7.15 -6.88
C GLU A 74 -8.55 8.09 -7.68
N LYS A 75 -8.09 8.51 -8.86
CA LYS A 75 -8.87 9.38 -9.72
C LYS A 75 -10.17 8.71 -10.15
N ASN A 76 -10.12 7.44 -10.49
CA ASN A 76 -11.32 6.72 -10.90
C ASN A 76 -12.35 6.63 -9.78
N ILE A 77 -11.88 6.46 -8.55
CA ILE A 77 -12.79 6.39 -7.40
C ILE A 77 -13.41 7.74 -7.13
N ILE A 78 -12.60 8.79 -7.15
CA ILE A 78 -13.07 10.13 -6.81
C ILE A 78 -13.93 10.72 -7.92
N ALA A 79 -13.63 10.40 -9.16
CA ALA A 79 -14.33 10.95 -10.32
C ALA A 79 -15.78 10.47 -10.42
N LYS A 80 -16.15 9.52 -9.61
CA LYS A 80 -17.55 9.08 -9.57
C LYS A 80 -18.34 9.94 -8.60
#